data_44d4d12945723fca4f85365006b9c77c
#
_entry.id   44d4d12945723fca4f85365006b9c77c
#
_cell.length_a   1.000
_cell.length_b   1.000
_cell.length_c   1.000
_cell.angle_alpha   90.00
_cell.angle_beta   90.00
_cell.angle_gamma   90.00
#
_symmetry.space_group_name_H-M   'P 1'
#
loop_
_entity.id
_entity.type
_entity.pdbx_description
1 polymer ?
#
loop_
_entity_poly.entity_id
_entity_poly.type
_entity_poly.pdbx_seq_one_letter_code
_entity_poly.pdbx_strand_id
1 'polypeptide(L)'
;MANKGKYYESQFEEATIELLREAHWQYTLGDDIHRKYTDPLIEEDLRNFLAVQYKDKNLTTSEMDGIVANLRNTGGQNDYYALRNAFLLYRDGYDFAYSDSRDNPFRMEYIDFEHPDHNIFRCVNQFVMGQGRENRRPDILLFINGIPVCIIELKNPTKQNATIRDAHTQICTRYMRDIPALLKYCALAVISDGAKNALGTTYTPFEFFYEWKKIENEDKAGKGLDTLRTLIRGALSPERILEIFLTILKIYT
;
A
#
# COMPACT_ATOMS: atom_id res chain seq x y z
N MET A 1 -7.37 11.88 -31.52
CA MET A 1 -7.94 12.25 -30.21
C MET A 1 -7.55 11.29 -29.07
N ALA A 2 -7.18 10.04 -29.33
CA ALA A 2 -6.77 9.08 -28.28
C ALA A 2 -5.47 9.45 -27.51
N ASN A 3 -4.58 10.21 -28.13
CA ASN A 3 -3.27 10.54 -27.54
C ASN A 3 -3.34 11.64 -26.43
N LYS A 4 -4.32 12.54 -26.52
CA LYS A 4 -4.46 13.67 -25.59
C LYS A 4 -4.93 13.21 -24.19
N GLY A 5 -5.83 12.20 -24.15
CA GLY A 5 -6.32 11.65 -22.88
C GLY A 5 -5.25 10.88 -22.09
N LYS A 6 -4.38 10.15 -22.79
CA LYS A 6 -3.27 9.40 -22.19
C LYS A 6 -2.19 10.33 -21.60
N TYR A 7 -1.96 11.47 -22.26
CA TYR A 7 -1.02 12.49 -21.80
C TYR A 7 -1.48 13.13 -20.47
N TYR A 8 -2.76 13.46 -20.33
CA TYR A 8 -3.28 14.03 -19.08
C TYR A 8 -3.29 13.05 -17.90
N GLU A 9 -3.52 11.75 -18.17
CA GLU A 9 -3.49 10.70 -17.15
C GLU A 9 -2.06 10.52 -16.61
N SER A 10 -1.07 10.48 -17.50
CA SER A 10 0.35 10.43 -17.14
C SER A 10 0.79 11.67 -16.33
N GLN A 11 0.34 12.87 -16.71
CA GLN A 11 0.66 14.10 -15.96
C GLN A 11 0.02 14.11 -14.56
N PHE A 12 -1.18 13.55 -14.42
CA PHE A 12 -1.86 13.47 -13.14
C PHE A 12 -1.19 12.44 -12.21
N GLU A 13 -0.75 11.31 -12.77
CA GLU A 13 0.05 10.31 -12.05
C GLU A 13 1.39 10.93 -11.57
N GLU A 14 2.11 11.64 -12.45
CA GLU A 14 3.36 12.32 -12.13
C GLU A 14 3.16 13.38 -11.02
N ALA A 15 2.13 14.22 -11.13
CA ALA A 15 1.81 15.21 -10.09
C ALA A 15 1.47 14.55 -8.74
N THR A 16 0.82 13.38 -8.76
CA THR A 16 0.52 12.62 -7.55
C THR A 16 1.80 12.06 -6.92
N ILE A 17 2.73 11.56 -7.74
CA ILE A 17 4.05 11.09 -7.28
C ILE A 17 4.84 12.22 -6.63
N GLU A 18 4.84 13.42 -7.23
CA GLU A 18 5.52 14.58 -6.63
C GLU A 18 4.92 14.96 -5.26
N LEU A 19 3.59 14.94 -5.12
CA LEU A 19 2.92 15.17 -3.82
C LEU A 19 3.31 14.11 -2.78
N LEU A 20 3.47 12.85 -3.18
CA LEU A 20 3.94 11.78 -2.29
C LEU A 20 5.41 11.98 -1.90
N ARG A 21 6.26 12.42 -2.82
CA ARG A 21 7.66 12.76 -2.53
C ARG A 21 7.76 13.95 -1.57
N GLU A 22 6.94 15.00 -1.74
CA GLU A 22 6.81 16.11 -0.80
C GLU A 22 6.38 15.62 0.60
N ALA A 23 5.60 14.55 0.67
CA ALA A 23 5.18 13.88 1.90
C ALA A 23 6.16 12.79 2.38
N HIS A 24 7.44 12.82 1.92
CA HIS A 24 8.55 11.96 2.34
C HIS A 24 8.48 10.48 1.91
N TRP A 25 7.72 10.15 0.87
CA TRP A 25 7.77 8.84 0.24
C TRP A 25 8.97 8.74 -0.71
N GLN A 26 9.74 7.66 -0.62
CA GLN A 26 10.77 7.34 -1.61
C GLN A 26 10.10 6.82 -2.88
N TYR A 27 10.38 7.43 -4.02
CA TYR A 27 9.82 7.00 -5.30
C TYR A 27 10.72 5.99 -6.02
N THR A 28 10.09 4.97 -6.61
CA THR A 28 10.74 4.00 -7.51
C THR A 28 9.79 3.63 -8.63
N LEU A 29 10.29 3.50 -9.85
CA LEU A 29 9.52 2.97 -10.97
C LEU A 29 9.37 1.44 -10.81
N GLY A 30 8.18 0.89 -11.05
CA GLY A 30 7.92 -0.54 -10.87
C GLY A 30 8.79 -1.46 -11.73
N ASP A 31 9.19 -0.97 -12.91
CA ASP A 31 10.08 -1.71 -13.82
C ASP A 31 11.52 -1.79 -13.31
N ASP A 32 11.95 -0.91 -12.39
CA ASP A 32 13.27 -0.93 -11.76
C ASP A 32 13.34 -1.93 -10.59
N ILE A 33 12.21 -2.50 -10.18
CA ILE A 33 12.14 -3.46 -9.06
C ILE A 33 12.29 -4.89 -9.59
N HIS A 34 13.39 -5.54 -9.25
CA HIS A 34 13.66 -6.93 -9.66
C HIS A 34 12.82 -7.93 -8.87
N ARG A 35 11.72 -8.41 -9.45
CA ARG A 35 10.82 -9.40 -8.86
C ARG A 35 10.05 -10.19 -9.91
N LYS A 36 9.44 -11.30 -9.50
CA LYS A 36 8.42 -11.96 -10.34
C LYS A 36 7.13 -11.12 -10.32
N TYR A 37 6.45 -10.98 -11.45
CA TYR A 37 5.17 -10.25 -11.51
C TYR A 37 4.04 -10.90 -10.69
N THR A 38 4.25 -12.12 -10.21
CA THR A 38 3.33 -12.80 -9.28
C THR A 38 3.61 -12.50 -7.81
N ASP A 39 4.75 -11.88 -7.50
CA ASP A 39 5.14 -11.52 -6.14
C ASP A 39 4.70 -10.08 -5.83
N PRO A 40 3.81 -9.85 -4.87
CA PRO A 40 3.37 -8.52 -4.48
C PRO A 40 4.38 -7.77 -3.59
N LEU A 41 5.39 -8.45 -3.04
CA LEU A 41 6.34 -7.86 -2.11
C LEU A 41 7.56 -7.27 -2.82
N ILE A 42 8.11 -6.21 -2.26
CA ILE A 42 9.48 -5.75 -2.53
C ILE A 42 10.38 -6.41 -1.48
N GLU A 43 10.81 -7.63 -1.79
CA GLU A 43 11.54 -8.47 -0.83
C GLU A 43 12.84 -7.83 -0.34
N GLU A 44 13.50 -7.04 -1.17
CA GLU A 44 14.72 -6.32 -0.81
C GLU A 44 14.47 -5.34 0.35
N ASP A 45 13.42 -4.52 0.27
CA ASP A 45 13.07 -3.59 1.34
C ASP A 45 12.69 -4.32 2.63
N LEU A 46 11.95 -5.43 2.50
CA LEU A 46 11.55 -6.23 3.65
C LEU A 46 12.78 -6.82 4.36
N ARG A 47 13.71 -7.39 3.61
CA ARG A 47 14.96 -7.93 4.18
C ARG A 47 15.83 -6.84 4.80
N ASN A 48 15.93 -5.69 4.17
CA ASN A 48 16.69 -4.55 4.70
C ASN A 48 16.10 -4.06 6.02
N PHE A 49 14.79 -3.90 6.12
CA PHE A 49 14.12 -3.55 7.37
C PHE A 49 14.40 -4.60 8.46
N LEU A 50 14.16 -5.88 8.18
CA LEU A 50 14.35 -6.97 9.14
C LEU A 50 15.82 -7.08 9.60
N ALA A 51 16.78 -6.89 8.70
CA ALA A 51 18.20 -6.94 9.02
C ALA A 51 18.64 -5.80 9.95
N VAL A 52 18.04 -4.62 9.81
CA VAL A 52 18.33 -3.47 10.69
C VAL A 52 17.60 -3.63 12.02
N GLN A 53 16.30 -3.91 11.99
CA GLN A 53 15.44 -4.00 13.17
C GLN A 53 15.87 -5.13 14.12
N TYR A 54 16.30 -6.28 13.59
CA TYR A 54 16.68 -7.47 14.34
C TYR A 54 18.18 -7.78 14.25
N LYS A 55 19.01 -6.74 14.10
CA LYS A 55 20.46 -6.89 14.00
C LYS A 55 21.08 -7.65 15.17
N ASP A 56 20.60 -7.41 16.38
CA ASP A 56 21.04 -8.06 17.62
C ASP A 56 20.63 -9.53 17.72
N LYS A 57 19.65 -9.96 16.93
CA LYS A 57 19.14 -11.35 16.93
C LYS A 57 19.96 -12.31 16.08
N ASN A 58 20.92 -11.81 15.29
CA ASN A 58 21.81 -12.63 14.46
C ASN A 58 21.08 -13.68 13.61
N LEU A 59 19.99 -13.25 12.93
CA LEU A 59 19.19 -14.12 12.07
C LEU A 59 20.03 -14.68 10.92
N THR A 60 19.96 -15.98 10.73
CA THR A 60 20.57 -16.65 9.57
C THR A 60 19.78 -16.37 8.30
N THR A 61 20.38 -16.58 7.13
CA THR A 61 19.68 -16.44 5.84
C THR A 61 18.43 -17.34 5.78
N SER A 62 18.53 -18.58 6.26
CA SER A 62 17.41 -19.52 6.27
C SER A 62 16.26 -19.06 7.18
N GLU A 63 16.57 -18.47 8.33
CA GLU A 63 15.56 -17.90 9.23
C GLU A 63 14.91 -16.67 8.61
N MET A 64 15.67 -15.80 7.95
CA MET A 64 15.16 -14.68 7.20
C MET A 64 14.24 -15.15 6.05
N ASP A 65 14.60 -16.20 5.33
CA ASP A 65 13.76 -16.82 4.30
C ASP A 65 12.45 -17.34 4.89
N GLY A 66 12.50 -17.95 6.07
CA GLY A 66 11.34 -18.43 6.81
C GLY A 66 10.39 -17.28 7.21
N ILE A 67 10.93 -16.15 7.67
CA ILE A 67 10.17 -14.95 8.02
C ILE A 67 9.45 -14.37 6.78
N VAL A 68 10.16 -14.23 5.66
CA VAL A 68 9.58 -13.76 4.40
C VAL A 68 8.51 -14.74 3.89
N ALA A 69 8.77 -16.05 3.98
CA ALA A 69 7.81 -17.08 3.60
C ALA A 69 6.55 -17.07 4.48
N ASN A 70 6.68 -16.81 5.79
CA ASN A 70 5.54 -16.67 6.69
C ASN A 70 4.58 -15.57 6.22
N LEU A 71 5.11 -14.39 5.89
CA LEU A 71 4.33 -13.29 5.34
C LEU A 71 3.67 -13.65 3.99
N ARG A 72 4.41 -14.28 3.06
CA ARG A 72 3.89 -14.71 1.75
C ARG A 72 2.76 -15.71 1.85
N ASN A 73 2.88 -16.65 2.77
CA ASN A 73 1.93 -17.75 2.97
C ASN A 73 0.71 -17.34 3.80
N THR A 74 0.65 -16.10 4.28
CA THR A 74 -0.53 -15.58 4.95
C THR A 74 -1.72 -15.67 4.00
N GLY A 75 -2.73 -16.41 4.40
CA GLY A 75 -3.92 -16.68 3.62
C GLY A 75 -5.16 -16.79 4.51
N GLY A 76 -6.28 -17.16 3.94
CA GLY A 76 -7.55 -17.34 4.64
C GLY A 76 -8.52 -18.17 3.80
N GLN A 77 -9.71 -18.44 4.34
CA GLN A 77 -10.76 -19.22 3.65
C GLN A 77 -11.25 -18.50 2.37
N ASN A 78 -11.13 -17.18 2.32
CA ASN A 78 -11.39 -16.33 1.16
C ASN A 78 -10.52 -15.06 1.24
N ASP A 79 -10.64 -14.17 0.26
CA ASP A 79 -9.82 -12.96 0.15
C ASP A 79 -10.00 -12.01 1.35
N TYR A 80 -11.20 -11.90 1.91
CA TYR A 80 -11.46 -11.11 3.12
C TYR A 80 -10.70 -11.65 4.33
N TYR A 81 -10.73 -12.97 4.57
CA TYR A 81 -9.98 -13.59 5.67
C TYR A 81 -8.47 -13.55 5.42
N ALA A 82 -8.03 -13.63 4.18
CA ALA A 82 -6.62 -13.45 3.83
C ALA A 82 -6.12 -12.04 4.18
N LEU A 83 -6.88 -11.01 3.82
CA LEU A 83 -6.62 -9.62 4.19
C LEU A 83 -6.63 -9.45 5.72
N ARG A 84 -7.66 -9.96 6.40
CA ARG A 84 -7.76 -9.89 7.87
C ARG A 84 -6.55 -10.53 8.55
N ASN A 85 -6.14 -11.71 8.11
CA ASN A 85 -5.00 -12.41 8.68
C ASN A 85 -3.67 -11.67 8.41
N ALA A 86 -3.51 -11.05 7.24
CA ALA A 86 -2.38 -10.17 6.96
C ALA A 86 -2.36 -8.97 7.92
N PHE A 87 -3.52 -8.37 8.19
CA PHE A 87 -3.63 -7.25 9.12
C PHE A 87 -3.29 -7.63 10.55
N LEU A 88 -3.77 -8.78 11.03
CA LEU A 88 -3.41 -9.29 12.35
C LEU A 88 -1.89 -9.52 12.45
N LEU A 89 -1.29 -10.05 11.39
CA LEU A 89 0.16 -10.25 11.33
C LEU A 89 0.95 -8.93 11.37
N TYR A 90 0.46 -7.87 10.72
CA TYR A 90 1.09 -6.54 10.78
C TYR A 90 0.99 -5.91 12.17
N ARG A 91 -0.18 -6.02 12.82
CA ARG A 91 -0.43 -5.44 14.15
C ARG A 91 0.28 -6.19 15.25
N ASP A 92 0.11 -7.51 15.25
CA ASP A 92 0.51 -8.32 16.40
C ASP A 92 1.86 -9.00 16.17
N GLY A 93 2.37 -9.02 14.93
CA GLY A 93 3.52 -9.84 14.60
C GLY A 93 3.27 -11.32 14.90
N TYR A 94 4.31 -12.08 15.19
CA TYR A 94 4.22 -13.46 15.66
C TYR A 94 5.44 -13.85 16.49
N ASP A 95 5.31 -14.92 17.28
CA ASP A 95 6.41 -15.40 18.08
C ASP A 95 7.36 -16.22 17.22
N PHE A 96 8.55 -15.66 16.96
CA PHE A 96 9.60 -16.31 16.20
C PHE A 96 10.48 -17.14 17.15
N ALA A 97 10.72 -18.40 16.76
CA ALA A 97 11.64 -19.28 17.46
C ALA A 97 12.81 -19.65 16.54
N TYR A 98 14.04 -19.62 17.08
CA TYR A 98 15.23 -20.01 16.37
C TYR A 98 15.22 -21.51 16.01
N SER A 99 15.77 -21.86 14.85
CA SER A 99 15.81 -23.23 14.36
C SER A 99 16.71 -24.14 15.21
N ASP A 100 17.72 -23.58 15.87
CA ASP A 100 18.72 -24.27 16.68
C ASP A 100 18.57 -24.04 18.18
N SER A 101 17.50 -23.38 18.62
CA SER A 101 17.21 -23.05 20.03
C SER A 101 18.35 -22.29 20.73
N ARG A 102 19.18 -21.53 19.99
CA ARG A 102 20.33 -20.77 20.53
C ARG A 102 19.94 -19.61 21.44
N ASP A 103 18.68 -19.17 21.37
CA ASP A 103 18.14 -18.10 22.21
C ASP A 103 16.64 -18.30 22.41
N ASN A 104 16.04 -17.49 23.28
CA ASN A 104 14.60 -17.51 23.52
C ASN A 104 13.81 -16.96 22.33
N PRO A 105 12.58 -17.47 22.10
CA PRO A 105 11.67 -16.87 21.14
C PRO A 105 11.44 -15.38 21.43
N PHE A 106 11.23 -14.61 20.37
CA PHE A 106 10.94 -13.19 20.48
C PHE A 106 9.82 -12.77 19.54
N ARG A 107 9.22 -11.60 19.81
CA ARG A 107 8.18 -11.05 18.96
C ARG A 107 8.77 -10.50 17.68
N MET A 108 8.37 -11.07 16.53
CA MET A 108 8.72 -10.62 15.19
C MET A 108 7.61 -9.73 14.65
N GLU A 109 7.97 -8.53 14.21
CA GLU A 109 7.08 -7.54 13.64
C GLU A 109 7.53 -7.15 12.23
N TYR A 110 6.60 -6.89 11.33
CA TYR A 110 6.87 -6.50 9.95
C TYR A 110 6.81 -4.98 9.74
N ILE A 111 6.25 -4.25 10.70
CA ILE A 111 6.11 -2.79 10.71
C ILE A 111 6.41 -2.30 12.12
N ASP A 112 7.29 -1.31 12.24
CA ASP A 112 7.55 -0.64 13.51
C ASP A 112 6.57 0.54 13.66
N PHE A 113 5.56 0.36 14.51
CA PHE A 113 4.56 1.38 14.77
C PHE A 113 4.99 2.38 15.85
N GLU A 114 5.98 2.04 16.66
CA GLU A 114 6.47 2.88 17.74
C GLU A 114 7.49 3.91 17.24
N HIS A 115 8.30 3.52 16.24
CA HIS A 115 9.34 4.35 15.66
C HIS A 115 9.13 4.45 14.13
N PRO A 116 8.30 5.39 13.65
CA PRO A 116 7.97 5.54 12.23
C PRO A 116 9.19 5.63 11.30
N ASP A 117 10.25 6.29 11.75
CA ASP A 117 11.51 6.50 11.03
C ASP A 117 12.36 5.23 10.85
N HIS A 118 12.05 4.14 11.55
CA HIS A 118 12.69 2.85 11.32
C HIS A 118 12.15 2.14 10.07
N ASN A 119 10.98 2.55 9.57
CA ASN A 119 10.36 1.91 8.41
C ASN A 119 10.87 2.49 7.09
N ILE A 120 10.80 1.68 6.05
CA ILE A 120 11.07 2.07 4.66
C ILE A 120 9.73 2.39 3.99
N PHE A 121 9.51 3.66 3.64
CA PHE A 121 8.30 4.13 2.96
C PHE A 121 8.59 4.35 1.48
N ARG A 122 7.94 3.56 0.61
CA ARG A 122 8.16 3.63 -0.84
C ARG A 122 6.85 3.80 -1.59
N CYS A 123 6.78 4.75 -2.53
CA CYS A 123 5.72 4.84 -3.53
C CYS A 123 6.23 4.30 -4.87
N VAL A 124 5.42 3.48 -5.52
CA VAL A 124 5.77 2.80 -6.76
C VAL A 124 4.63 2.97 -7.76
N ASN A 125 4.93 3.46 -8.95
CA ASN A 125 4.01 3.41 -10.06
C ASN A 125 4.40 2.31 -11.05
N GLN A 126 3.51 2.00 -11.99
CA GLN A 126 3.77 1.01 -13.05
C GLN A 126 4.13 -0.40 -12.52
N PHE A 127 3.67 -0.73 -11.31
CA PHE A 127 3.92 -2.02 -10.68
C PHE A 127 3.05 -3.11 -11.31
N VAL A 128 3.62 -3.90 -12.21
CA VAL A 128 2.90 -4.96 -12.93
C VAL A 128 2.64 -6.15 -12.00
N MET A 129 1.39 -6.61 -11.94
CA MET A 129 0.97 -7.81 -11.21
C MET A 129 0.21 -8.77 -12.12
N GLY A 130 0.45 -10.08 -11.95
CA GLY A 130 -0.29 -11.13 -12.65
C GLY A 130 0.59 -12.08 -13.46
N GLN A 131 -0.05 -12.88 -14.33
CA GLN A 131 0.61 -13.83 -15.23
C GLN A 131 0.12 -13.64 -16.67
N GLY A 132 1.04 -13.40 -17.58
CA GLY A 132 0.77 -13.39 -19.01
C GLY A 132 -0.24 -12.31 -19.45
N ARG A 133 -1.35 -12.73 -20.06
CA ARG A 133 -2.35 -11.81 -20.63
C ARG A 133 -3.23 -11.10 -19.60
N GLU A 134 -3.23 -11.56 -18.35
CA GLU A 134 -4.07 -11.02 -17.27
C GLU A 134 -3.29 -10.10 -16.32
N ASN A 135 -2.17 -9.57 -16.79
CA ASN A 135 -1.42 -8.60 -16.02
C ASN A 135 -2.29 -7.35 -15.74
N ARG A 136 -2.20 -6.87 -14.51
CA ARG A 136 -2.77 -5.60 -14.07
C ARG A 136 -1.66 -4.71 -13.58
N ARG A 137 -1.89 -3.42 -13.71
CA ARG A 137 -0.92 -2.39 -13.36
C ARG A 137 -1.65 -1.25 -12.67
N PRO A 138 -1.75 -1.30 -11.32
CA PRO A 138 -2.24 -0.18 -10.53
C PRO A 138 -1.45 1.09 -10.82
N ASP A 139 -2.10 2.25 -10.75
CA ASP A 139 -1.44 3.52 -11.05
C ASP A 139 -0.32 3.77 -10.04
N ILE A 140 -0.63 3.74 -8.73
CA ILE A 140 0.38 3.90 -7.68
C ILE A 140 0.11 2.92 -6.52
N LEU A 141 1.17 2.34 -5.98
CA LEU A 141 1.16 1.56 -4.74
C LEU A 141 2.06 2.22 -3.69
N LEU A 142 1.62 2.21 -2.44
CA LEU A 142 2.43 2.60 -1.29
C LEU A 142 2.86 1.37 -0.51
N PHE A 143 4.15 1.29 -0.23
CA PHE A 143 4.78 0.18 0.47
C PHE A 143 5.37 0.64 1.80
N ILE A 144 5.19 -0.16 2.84
CA ILE A 144 5.92 -0.04 4.11
C ILE A 144 6.77 -1.30 4.25
N ASN A 145 8.08 -1.16 4.37
CA ASN A 145 9.03 -2.27 4.46
C ASN A 145 8.85 -3.32 3.35
N GLY A 146 8.56 -2.87 2.12
CA GLY A 146 8.32 -3.74 0.99
C GLY A 146 6.95 -4.44 0.96
N ILE A 147 6.04 -4.13 1.89
CA ILE A 147 4.67 -4.64 1.95
C ILE A 147 3.73 -3.61 1.32
N PRO A 148 2.93 -3.94 0.30
CA PRO A 148 2.00 -2.98 -0.32
C PRO A 148 0.80 -2.74 0.60
N VAL A 149 0.70 -1.56 1.19
CA VAL A 149 -0.31 -1.23 2.20
C VAL A 149 -1.45 -0.37 1.67
N CYS A 150 -1.22 0.35 0.58
CA CYS A 150 -2.21 1.23 -0.03
C CYS A 150 -2.15 1.17 -1.56
N ILE A 151 -3.31 1.12 -2.19
CA ILE A 151 -3.49 1.21 -3.63
C ILE A 151 -4.16 2.53 -3.98
N ILE A 152 -3.61 3.26 -4.95
CA ILE A 152 -4.15 4.52 -5.46
C ILE A 152 -4.52 4.34 -6.92
N GLU A 153 -5.77 4.59 -7.26
CA GLU A 153 -6.28 4.54 -8.63
C GLU A 153 -6.75 5.92 -9.07
N LEU A 154 -6.20 6.37 -10.17
CA LEU A 154 -6.41 7.70 -10.74
C LEU A 154 -7.28 7.62 -11.99
N LYS A 155 -8.19 8.57 -12.16
CA LYS A 155 -8.99 8.72 -13.38
C LYS A 155 -8.73 10.06 -14.03
N ASN A 156 -8.76 10.06 -15.34
CA ASN A 156 -8.49 11.26 -16.11
C ASN A 156 -9.62 12.31 -15.90
N PRO A 157 -9.33 13.49 -15.31
CA PRO A 157 -10.32 14.52 -15.04
C PRO A 157 -10.97 15.12 -16.29
N THR A 158 -10.39 14.91 -17.48
CA THR A 158 -10.89 15.47 -18.74
C THR A 158 -11.80 14.51 -19.52
N LYS A 159 -11.90 13.25 -19.12
CA LYS A 159 -12.80 12.27 -19.73
C LYS A 159 -14.17 12.35 -19.05
N GLN A 160 -15.21 12.74 -19.79
CA GLN A 160 -16.60 12.89 -19.30
C GLN A 160 -17.19 11.66 -18.57
N ASN A 161 -16.64 10.46 -18.85
CA ASN A 161 -17.11 9.19 -18.31
C ASN A 161 -16.10 8.48 -17.38
N ALA A 162 -14.98 9.11 -17.02
CA ALA A 162 -14.00 8.54 -16.11
C ALA A 162 -14.16 9.19 -14.73
N THR A 163 -14.86 8.49 -13.85
CA THR A 163 -15.28 9.01 -12.55
C THR A 163 -14.54 8.33 -11.40
N ILE A 164 -14.59 8.92 -10.22
CA ILE A 164 -14.12 8.31 -8.98
C ILE A 164 -14.80 6.94 -8.71
N ARG A 165 -16.06 6.74 -9.18
CA ARG A 165 -16.75 5.43 -9.10
C ARG A 165 -16.11 4.37 -9.99
N ASP A 166 -15.56 4.75 -11.14
CA ASP A 166 -14.83 3.81 -12.02
C ASP A 166 -13.52 3.39 -11.39
N ALA A 167 -12.82 4.29 -10.68
CA ALA A 167 -11.65 3.97 -9.89
C ALA A 167 -11.98 2.95 -8.79
N HIS A 168 -13.06 3.16 -8.04
CA HIS A 168 -13.55 2.22 -7.04
C HIS A 168 -13.86 0.85 -7.65
N THR A 169 -14.62 0.81 -8.75
CA THR A 169 -14.95 -0.45 -9.45
C THR A 169 -13.69 -1.18 -9.92
N GLN A 170 -12.66 -0.43 -10.35
CA GLN A 170 -11.40 -1.01 -10.78
C GLN A 170 -10.67 -1.71 -9.62
N ILE A 171 -10.57 -1.08 -8.46
CA ILE A 171 -9.94 -1.67 -7.28
C ILE A 171 -10.81 -2.79 -6.71
N CYS A 172 -12.02 -2.47 -6.29
CA CYS A 172 -12.85 -3.34 -5.44
C CYS A 172 -13.54 -4.47 -6.21
N THR A 173 -13.50 -4.46 -7.55
CA THR A 173 -14.09 -5.52 -8.39
C THR A 173 -13.05 -6.16 -9.30
N ARG A 174 -12.39 -5.36 -10.15
CA ARG A 174 -11.49 -5.93 -11.18
C ARG A 174 -10.19 -6.45 -10.57
N TYR A 175 -9.50 -5.63 -9.76
CA TYR A 175 -8.23 -6.03 -9.15
C TYR A 175 -8.44 -7.10 -8.08
N MET A 176 -9.55 -7.05 -7.34
CA MET A 176 -9.91 -8.11 -6.39
C MET A 176 -10.04 -9.47 -7.07
N ARG A 177 -10.61 -9.51 -8.29
CA ARG A 177 -10.72 -10.74 -9.09
C ARG A 177 -9.40 -11.17 -9.73
N ASP A 178 -8.64 -10.20 -10.30
CA ASP A 178 -7.54 -10.48 -11.22
C ASP A 178 -6.18 -10.59 -10.50
N ILE A 179 -5.99 -9.85 -9.42
CA ILE A 179 -4.74 -9.78 -8.64
C ILE A 179 -4.98 -9.82 -7.11
N PRO A 180 -5.77 -10.79 -6.60
CA PRO A 180 -6.08 -10.88 -5.17
C PRO A 180 -4.82 -11.05 -4.30
N ALA A 181 -3.76 -11.64 -4.83
CA ALA A 181 -2.48 -11.79 -4.15
C ALA A 181 -1.85 -10.44 -3.72
N LEU A 182 -2.08 -9.37 -4.48
CA LEU A 182 -1.68 -8.00 -4.10
C LEU A 182 -2.65 -7.44 -3.05
N LEU A 183 -3.96 -7.55 -3.30
CA LEU A 183 -4.97 -6.87 -2.51
C LEU A 183 -5.10 -7.45 -1.09
N LYS A 184 -4.66 -8.67 -0.84
CA LYS A 184 -4.62 -9.24 0.52
C LYS A 184 -3.72 -8.46 1.48
N TYR A 185 -2.81 -7.62 0.97
CA TYR A 185 -1.94 -6.78 1.78
C TYR A 185 -2.42 -5.32 1.86
N CYS A 186 -3.19 -4.87 0.84
CA CYS A 186 -3.61 -3.47 0.74
C CYS A 186 -4.74 -3.14 1.72
N ALA A 187 -4.40 -2.57 2.86
CA ALA A 187 -5.37 -2.08 3.85
C ALA A 187 -6.20 -0.92 3.35
N LEU A 188 -5.56 -0.04 2.57
CA LEU A 188 -6.12 1.23 2.13
C LEU A 188 -6.30 1.25 0.62
N ALA A 189 -7.33 1.95 0.20
CA ALA A 189 -7.61 2.27 -1.19
C ALA A 189 -7.92 3.75 -1.33
N VAL A 190 -7.21 4.42 -2.22
CA VAL A 190 -7.46 5.81 -2.60
C VAL A 190 -7.97 5.86 -4.03
N ILE A 191 -9.03 6.60 -4.24
CA ILE A 191 -9.64 6.84 -5.55
C ILE A 191 -9.67 8.33 -5.84
N SER A 192 -9.28 8.72 -7.06
CA SER A 192 -9.23 10.12 -7.46
C SER A 192 -9.58 10.31 -8.94
N ASP A 193 -10.29 11.38 -9.25
CA ASP A 193 -10.50 11.89 -10.61
C ASP A 193 -9.95 13.31 -10.81
N GLY A 194 -9.09 13.75 -9.88
CA GLY A 194 -8.49 15.09 -9.86
C GLY A 194 -9.40 16.19 -9.33
N ALA A 195 -10.71 15.97 -9.30
CA ALA A 195 -11.68 16.90 -8.70
C ALA A 195 -12.14 16.40 -7.33
N LYS A 196 -12.29 15.09 -7.20
CA LYS A 196 -12.68 14.40 -5.96
C LYS A 196 -11.65 13.35 -5.61
N ASN A 197 -11.37 13.24 -4.32
CA ASN A 197 -10.43 12.27 -3.77
C ASN A 197 -11.06 11.63 -2.54
N ALA A 198 -11.02 10.32 -2.44
CA ALA A 198 -11.59 9.64 -1.30
C ALA A 198 -10.75 8.41 -0.90
N LEU A 199 -10.76 8.12 0.39
CA LEU A 199 -10.05 7.04 1.04
C LEU A 199 -11.03 6.03 1.61
N GLY A 200 -10.74 4.76 1.46
CA GLY A 200 -11.46 3.64 2.05
C GLY A 200 -10.56 2.43 2.18
N THR A 201 -11.15 1.26 2.37
CA THR A 201 -10.47 -0.02 2.25
C THR A 201 -10.87 -0.70 0.94
N THR A 202 -10.16 -1.75 0.54
CA THR A 202 -10.50 -2.51 -0.67
C THR A 202 -11.86 -3.23 -0.60
N TYR A 203 -12.48 -3.31 0.58
CA TYR A 203 -13.82 -3.88 0.82
C TYR A 203 -14.88 -2.83 1.16
N THR A 204 -14.53 -1.57 1.24
CA THR A 204 -15.48 -0.48 1.55
C THR A 204 -16.40 -0.23 0.37
N PRO A 205 -17.74 -0.28 0.53
CA PRO A 205 -18.67 0.18 -0.50
C PRO A 205 -18.42 1.64 -0.87
N PHE A 206 -18.68 2.00 -2.13
CA PHE A 206 -18.34 3.33 -2.66
C PHE A 206 -18.90 4.50 -1.83
N GLU A 207 -20.10 4.37 -1.33
CA GLU A 207 -20.80 5.38 -0.54
C GLU A 207 -20.16 5.67 0.83
N PHE A 208 -19.27 4.79 1.29
CA PHE A 208 -18.53 4.95 2.55
C PHE A 208 -17.08 5.35 2.34
N PHE A 209 -16.65 5.59 1.11
CA PHE A 209 -15.35 6.20 0.87
C PHE A 209 -15.38 7.65 1.36
N TYR A 210 -14.40 8.02 2.19
CA TYR A 210 -14.34 9.29 2.89
C TYR A 210 -13.49 10.31 2.14
N GLU A 211 -14.06 11.49 1.87
CA GLU A 211 -13.31 12.63 1.34
C GLU A 211 -12.51 13.31 2.47
N TRP A 212 -11.20 13.35 2.35
CA TRP A 212 -10.35 14.06 3.30
C TRP A 212 -10.34 15.55 2.99
N LYS A 213 -11.05 16.36 3.81
CA LYS A 213 -11.35 17.76 3.46
C LYS A 213 -10.46 18.77 4.18
N LYS A 214 -9.76 18.37 5.23
CA LYS A 214 -9.01 19.28 6.10
C LYS A 214 -7.89 18.54 6.83
N ILE A 215 -6.75 19.21 6.99
CA ILE A 215 -5.70 18.84 7.93
C ILE A 215 -5.92 19.64 9.21
N GLU A 216 -5.62 19.07 10.35
CA GLU A 216 -5.75 19.73 11.64
C GLU A 216 -4.94 21.04 11.63
N ASN A 217 -5.56 22.13 12.13
CA ASN A 217 -4.99 23.48 12.16
C ASN A 217 -4.68 24.15 10.80
N GLU A 218 -5.14 23.56 9.69
CA GLU A 218 -5.06 24.20 8.37
C GLU A 218 -6.44 24.60 7.85
N ASP A 219 -6.49 25.47 6.84
CA ASP A 219 -7.73 25.81 6.13
C ASP A 219 -8.25 24.60 5.35
N LYS A 220 -9.52 24.66 4.96
CA LYS A 220 -10.10 23.63 4.08
C LYS A 220 -9.34 23.58 2.77
N ALA A 221 -9.18 22.38 2.23
CA ALA A 221 -8.58 22.17 0.92
C ALA A 221 -9.21 23.08 -0.15
N GLY A 222 -8.38 23.56 -1.05
CA GLY A 222 -8.80 24.24 -2.27
C GLY A 222 -9.60 23.34 -3.21
N LYS A 223 -9.31 23.41 -4.52
CA LYS A 223 -9.93 22.56 -5.55
C LYS A 223 -8.87 21.80 -6.33
N GLY A 224 -9.26 20.72 -6.98
CA GLY A 224 -8.36 19.94 -7.84
C GLY A 224 -7.23 19.30 -7.05
N LEU A 225 -5.99 19.49 -7.48
CA LEU A 225 -4.80 18.90 -6.84
C LEU A 225 -4.63 19.29 -5.36
N ASP A 226 -5.16 20.42 -4.90
CA ASP A 226 -5.07 20.80 -3.49
C ASP A 226 -5.86 19.84 -2.59
N THR A 227 -6.98 19.30 -3.08
CA THR A 227 -7.73 18.28 -2.34
C THR A 227 -6.95 16.98 -2.23
N LEU A 228 -6.22 16.59 -3.27
CA LEU A 228 -5.35 15.42 -3.25
C LEU A 228 -4.14 15.65 -2.33
N ARG A 229 -3.51 16.81 -2.38
CA ARG A 229 -2.43 17.20 -1.43
C ARG A 229 -2.91 17.11 0.01
N THR A 230 -4.13 17.60 0.29
CA THR A 230 -4.73 17.52 1.63
C THR A 230 -4.95 16.09 2.09
N LEU A 231 -5.43 15.20 1.21
CA LEU A 231 -5.56 13.77 1.51
C LEU A 231 -4.19 13.13 1.77
N ILE A 232 -3.21 13.37 0.89
CA ILE A 232 -1.86 12.79 1.03
C ILE A 232 -1.22 13.24 2.35
N ARG A 233 -1.20 14.54 2.64
CA ARG A 233 -0.60 15.06 3.88
C ARG A 233 -1.37 14.68 5.13
N GLY A 234 -2.69 14.62 5.06
CA GLY A 234 -3.56 14.34 6.20
C GLY A 234 -3.73 12.85 6.53
N ALA A 235 -3.56 11.96 5.55
CA ALA A 235 -3.81 10.53 5.71
C ALA A 235 -2.67 9.62 5.26
N LEU A 236 -1.85 10.05 4.31
CA LEU A 236 -0.85 9.19 3.68
C LEU A 236 0.59 9.63 3.96
N SER A 237 0.87 10.66 4.76
CA SER A 237 2.24 10.87 5.24
C SER A 237 2.69 9.68 6.09
N PRO A 238 4.00 9.37 6.18
CA PRO A 238 4.51 8.21 6.90
C PRO A 238 3.92 8.01 8.30
N GLU A 239 3.88 9.05 9.11
CA GLU A 239 3.35 8.98 10.48
C GLU A 239 1.83 8.77 10.47
N ARG A 240 1.11 9.48 9.60
CA ARG A 240 -0.36 9.42 9.55
C ARG A 240 -0.88 8.10 9.02
N ILE A 241 -0.22 7.52 8.02
CA ILE A 241 -0.64 6.22 7.48
C ILE A 241 -0.48 5.12 8.53
N LEU A 242 0.56 5.15 9.36
CA LEU A 242 0.74 4.22 10.47
C LEU A 242 -0.37 4.36 11.54
N GLU A 243 -0.75 5.59 11.92
CA GLU A 243 -1.85 5.84 12.85
C GLU A 243 -3.20 5.34 12.32
N ILE A 244 -3.48 5.61 11.04
CA ILE A 244 -4.70 5.14 10.37
C ILE A 244 -4.68 3.62 10.29
N PHE A 245 -3.54 3.03 9.96
CA PHE A 245 -3.37 1.59 9.89
C PHE A 245 -3.68 0.92 11.23
N LEU A 246 -3.13 1.42 12.33
CA LEU A 246 -3.45 0.95 13.69
C LEU A 246 -4.93 1.10 14.03
N THR A 247 -5.57 2.18 13.58
CA THR A 247 -7.01 2.42 13.82
C THR A 247 -7.86 1.41 13.07
N ILE A 248 -7.56 1.16 11.79
CA ILE A 248 -8.24 0.14 10.98
C ILE A 248 -8.05 -1.24 11.60
N LEU A 249 -6.84 -1.58 12.01
CA LEU A 249 -6.52 -2.86 12.63
C LEU A 249 -7.33 -3.12 13.92
N LYS A 250 -7.68 -2.08 14.69
CA LYS A 250 -8.55 -2.20 15.88
C LYS A 250 -10.00 -2.54 15.53
N ILE A 251 -10.47 -2.18 14.33
CA ILE A 251 -11.86 -2.43 13.89
C ILE A 251 -12.03 -3.89 13.43
N TYR A 252 -10.97 -4.51 12.91
CA TYR A 252 -11.01 -5.89 12.39
C TYR A 252 -10.75 -6.98 13.46
N THR A 253 -10.59 -6.59 14.71
CA THR A 253 -10.45 -7.48 15.88
C THR A 253 -11.72 -7.60 16.68
#